data_d8fac3395f412f4c25e4ae058839c0ef
#
_entry.id   d8fac3395f412f4c25e4ae058839c0ef
#
_cell.length_a   1.000
_cell.length_b   1.000
_cell.length_c   1.000
_cell.angle_alpha   90.00
_cell.angle_beta   90.00
_cell.angle_gamma   90.00
#
_symmetry.space_group_name_H-M   'P 1'
#
loop_
_entity.id
_entity.type
_entity.pdbx_description
1 polymer ?
#
loop_
_entity_poly.entity_id
_entity_poly.type
_entity_poly.pdbx_seq_one_letter_code
_entity_poly.pdbx_strand_id
1 'polypeptide(L)'
;MKSAMRLTIILVLFQLSGCEAILDKEPIAILDAGSFFQTENDAVQSINAAYNPLLFNNANNNFLWAFAEVTGDAAIPGGDGSRPGIVEMETFSYTPRTEELNSYWKLQFKGITQCNLVLDNIVKVNMPEGSKNQIIGEALFLRSYYYFLLTQVFGDVPLYLKVTPPDQLKIKKSSKADIYKQISSDCDKAANLLPLTHNASNTGRATKGAALALAAKVSLYVNDYNKVLEYTSKIKALNTYKLVKDYRENFMKLSQNNTESVWEIQHTNLELGVGNFINQWWASIKFLGYGFAEVTPLYVSVFEPNDPRLKFTVAMNNDPYFGLIYKNSFSSTTYSPRKFLQPNSELTQKADGDINYPAIRYAEVLLWEAEALIELGRMQEALAPLETVRARARAQTAVPGTLPAITSTNQVTLRQAVRRERQTELGFELHRFFDLVRWGIAVESLPGFQKGKHEVFPIPQTEIDLNPSLLQNPNY
;
A
#
# COMPACT_ATOMS: atom_id res chain seq x y z
N MET A 1 25.31 66.91 -36.10
CA MET A 1 24.01 66.20 -35.91
C MET A 1 23.81 64.98 -36.82
N LYS A 2 24.07 65.02 -38.13
CA LYS A 2 23.85 63.86 -39.03
C LYS A 2 24.76 62.67 -38.77
N SER A 3 26.00 62.86 -38.26
CA SER A 3 26.93 61.76 -37.95
C SER A 3 26.60 61.01 -36.66
N ALA A 4 26.12 61.75 -35.61
CA ALA A 4 25.69 61.13 -34.35
C ALA A 4 24.43 60.31 -34.52
N MET A 5 23.46 60.75 -35.33
CA MET A 5 22.24 60.04 -35.63
C MET A 5 22.48 58.74 -36.41
N ARG A 6 23.49 58.66 -37.29
CA ARG A 6 23.88 57.43 -37.97
C ARG A 6 24.50 56.38 -37.04
N LEU A 7 25.32 56.87 -36.07
CA LEU A 7 25.92 55.95 -35.06
C LEU A 7 24.90 55.36 -34.12
N THR A 8 23.86 56.15 -33.72
CA THR A 8 22.76 55.67 -32.88
C THR A 8 21.89 54.62 -33.59
N ILE A 9 21.63 54.80 -34.88
CA ILE A 9 20.85 53.84 -35.69
C ILE A 9 21.62 52.49 -35.85
N ILE A 10 22.95 52.53 -36.07
CA ILE A 10 23.78 51.34 -36.14
C ILE A 10 23.84 50.59 -34.81
N LEU A 11 23.90 51.34 -33.68
CA LEU A 11 23.89 50.70 -32.32
C LEU A 11 22.56 50.04 -31.97
N VAL A 12 21.44 50.60 -32.43
CA VAL A 12 20.07 50.00 -32.20
C VAL A 12 19.84 48.77 -33.10
N LEU A 13 20.44 48.71 -34.31
CA LEU A 13 20.34 47.53 -35.18
C LEU A 13 21.19 46.33 -34.69
N PHE A 14 22.24 46.58 -33.88
CA PHE A 14 23.02 45.50 -33.25
C PHE A 14 22.35 44.88 -32.02
N GLN A 15 21.33 45.52 -31.45
CA GLN A 15 20.59 44.99 -30.32
C GLN A 15 19.41 44.05 -30.70
N LEU A 16 19.09 43.92 -32.00
CA LEU A 16 17.99 43.09 -32.50
C LEU A 16 18.45 41.72 -33.02
N SER A 17 19.76 41.44 -33.03
CA SER A 17 20.28 40.09 -33.26
C SER A 17 20.45 39.34 -31.93
N GLY A 18 19.37 39.14 -31.22
CA GLY A 18 19.32 38.19 -30.11
C GLY A 18 19.46 36.78 -30.66
N CYS A 19 20.52 36.07 -30.27
CA CYS A 19 20.70 34.66 -30.61
C CYS A 19 19.57 33.85 -30.01
N GLU A 20 18.55 33.49 -30.78
CA GLU A 20 17.53 32.50 -30.42
C GLU A 20 18.18 31.15 -30.00
N ALA A 21 19.34 30.83 -30.53
CA ALA A 21 20.07 29.59 -30.21
C ALA A 21 20.65 29.49 -28.78
N ILE A 22 20.59 30.58 -27.94
CA ILE A 22 21.04 30.54 -26.55
C ILE A 22 19.87 30.18 -25.60
N LEU A 23 18.62 30.34 -26.03
CA LEU A 23 17.43 30.01 -25.28
C LEU A 23 16.95 28.56 -25.46
N ASP A 24 17.38 27.89 -26.51
CA ASP A 24 17.16 26.45 -26.75
C ASP A 24 18.31 25.60 -26.17
N LYS A 25 18.74 25.88 -24.97
CA LYS A 25 19.50 24.88 -24.21
C LYS A 25 18.51 23.85 -23.69
N GLU A 26 18.55 22.66 -24.30
CA GLU A 26 17.98 21.49 -23.67
C GLU A 26 18.47 21.45 -22.21
N PRO A 27 17.59 21.31 -21.23
CA PRO A 27 18.01 21.23 -19.83
C PRO A 27 18.98 20.04 -19.69
N ILE A 28 20.24 20.30 -19.37
CA ILE A 28 21.32 19.31 -19.24
C ILE A 28 21.02 18.22 -18.18
N ALA A 29 19.90 18.31 -17.47
CA ALA A 29 19.47 17.39 -16.43
C ALA A 29 18.10 16.70 -16.67
N ILE A 30 17.45 16.91 -17.80
CA ILE A 30 16.28 16.13 -18.17
C ILE A 30 16.78 15.06 -19.15
N LEU A 31 16.99 13.83 -18.63
CA LEU A 31 17.11 12.64 -19.47
C LEU A 31 15.83 12.58 -20.33
N ASP A 32 15.95 12.97 -21.61
CA ASP A 32 14.86 12.79 -22.56
C ASP A 32 14.51 11.29 -22.60
N ALA A 33 13.23 10.97 -22.35
CA ALA A 33 12.77 9.59 -22.34
C ALA A 33 13.12 8.86 -23.64
N GLY A 34 13.24 9.58 -24.76
CA GLY A 34 13.67 9.05 -26.06
C GLY A 34 15.14 8.62 -26.10
N SER A 35 16.01 9.26 -25.33
CA SER A 35 17.44 8.93 -25.23
C SER A 35 17.76 7.97 -24.08
N PHE A 36 16.90 7.84 -23.08
CA PHE A 36 17.14 7.03 -21.88
C PHE A 36 16.97 5.53 -22.14
N PHE A 37 15.91 5.09 -22.85
CA PHE A 37 15.60 3.68 -23.08
C PHE A 37 16.41 3.08 -24.24
N GLN A 38 17.73 2.90 -24.07
CA GLN A 38 18.62 2.34 -25.08
C GLN A 38 19.05 0.91 -24.77
N THR A 39 19.24 0.57 -23.50
CA THR A 39 19.81 -0.70 -23.03
C THR A 39 18.90 -1.43 -22.05
N GLU A 40 19.16 -2.75 -21.85
CA GLU A 40 18.51 -3.52 -20.79
C GLU A 40 18.70 -2.88 -19.41
N ASN A 41 19.89 -2.32 -19.13
CA ASN A 41 20.15 -1.65 -17.86
C ASN A 41 19.24 -0.43 -17.64
N ASP A 42 18.96 0.35 -18.68
CA ASP A 42 18.04 1.48 -18.59
C ASP A 42 16.62 1.02 -18.27
N ALA A 43 16.17 -0.05 -18.90
CA ALA A 43 14.87 -0.67 -18.61
C ALA A 43 14.79 -1.16 -17.15
N VAL A 44 15.86 -1.79 -16.65
CA VAL A 44 15.96 -2.25 -15.24
C VAL A 44 15.94 -1.07 -14.27
N GLN A 45 16.68 -0.01 -14.55
CA GLN A 45 16.67 1.21 -13.72
C GLN A 45 15.28 1.87 -13.69
N SER A 46 14.60 1.92 -14.84
CA SER A 46 13.28 2.50 -14.96
C SER A 46 12.22 1.72 -14.15
N ILE A 47 12.24 0.39 -14.25
CA ILE A 47 11.30 -0.41 -13.44
C ILE A 47 11.64 -0.32 -11.94
N ASN A 48 12.91 -0.23 -11.55
CA ASN A 48 13.31 0.01 -10.16
C ASN A 48 12.76 1.36 -9.64
N ALA A 49 12.78 2.40 -10.49
CA ALA A 49 12.18 3.69 -10.14
C ALA A 49 10.66 3.59 -9.94
N ALA A 50 9.98 2.64 -10.60
CA ALA A 50 8.56 2.40 -10.41
C ALA A 50 8.22 1.70 -9.08
N TYR A 51 9.16 0.99 -8.44
CA TYR A 51 8.97 0.45 -7.09
C TYR A 51 9.14 1.51 -5.99
N ASN A 52 9.93 2.56 -6.23
CA ASN A 52 10.29 3.53 -5.19
C ASN A 52 9.11 4.21 -4.48
N PRO A 53 8.02 4.66 -5.17
CA PRO A 53 6.88 5.29 -4.50
C PRO A 53 6.13 4.39 -3.51
N LEU A 54 6.35 3.07 -3.51
CA LEU A 54 5.73 2.14 -2.56
C LEU A 54 6.35 2.22 -1.17
N LEU A 55 7.57 2.73 -1.04
CA LEU A 55 8.31 2.74 0.21
C LEU A 55 7.65 3.59 1.27
N PHE A 56 7.62 3.08 2.50
CA PHE A 56 7.23 3.81 3.70
C PHE A 56 8.42 4.58 4.27
N ASN A 57 9.03 5.44 3.47
CA ASN A 57 10.14 6.28 3.89
C ASN A 57 9.69 7.73 4.09
N ASN A 58 10.54 8.53 4.72
CA ASN A 58 10.23 9.93 5.01
C ASN A 58 10.07 10.79 3.74
N ALA A 59 10.80 10.45 2.67
CA ALA A 59 10.75 11.21 1.42
C ALA A 59 9.41 11.03 0.67
N ASN A 60 8.84 9.82 0.71
CA ASN A 60 7.60 9.50 0.02
C ASN A 60 6.36 9.93 0.82
N ASN A 61 6.44 10.00 2.16
CA ASN A 61 5.26 10.28 3.01
C ASN A 61 4.07 9.38 2.63
N ASN A 62 4.31 8.06 2.59
CA ASN A 62 3.26 7.09 2.28
C ASN A 62 2.33 6.90 3.48
N PHE A 63 1.22 7.62 3.50
CA PHE A 63 0.25 7.64 4.60
C PHE A 63 -0.79 6.52 4.56
N LEU A 64 -0.61 5.46 3.78
CA LEU A 64 -1.55 4.33 3.73
C LEU A 64 -1.90 3.82 5.13
N TRP A 65 -0.94 3.80 6.04
CA TRP A 65 -1.14 3.37 7.42
C TRP A 65 -2.13 4.25 8.19
N ALA A 66 -2.15 5.56 7.95
CA ALA A 66 -3.10 6.47 8.60
C ALA A 66 -4.53 6.24 8.06
N PHE A 67 -4.68 6.12 6.72
CA PHE A 67 -5.96 5.80 6.09
C PHE A 67 -6.51 4.43 6.50
N ALA A 68 -5.64 3.46 6.71
CA ALA A 68 -6.07 2.08 6.97
C ALA A 68 -6.33 1.78 8.46
N GLU A 69 -5.47 2.26 9.35
CA GLU A 69 -5.50 1.90 10.77
C GLU A 69 -6.07 3.00 11.66
N VAL A 70 -5.64 4.27 11.45
CA VAL A 70 -6.09 5.38 12.31
C VAL A 70 -7.53 5.80 11.99
N THR A 71 -7.93 5.79 10.70
CA THR A 71 -9.33 6.02 10.32
C THR A 71 -10.24 4.83 10.70
N GLY A 72 -9.64 3.68 11.05
CA GLY A 72 -10.34 2.49 11.55
C GLY A 72 -10.62 2.53 13.05
N ASP A 73 -10.99 1.36 13.60
CA ASP A 73 -11.28 1.17 15.02
C ASP A 73 -10.11 0.55 15.82
N ALA A 74 -9.00 0.25 15.15
CA ALA A 74 -7.85 -0.44 15.75
C ALA A 74 -6.84 0.51 16.42
N ALA A 75 -6.71 1.74 15.92
CA ALA A 75 -5.74 2.71 16.40
C ALA A 75 -6.33 4.12 16.54
N ILE A 76 -5.74 4.89 17.44
CA ILE A 76 -5.97 6.35 17.54
C ILE A 76 -4.63 7.07 17.39
N PRO A 77 -4.64 8.35 16.96
CA PRO A 77 -3.44 9.14 16.94
C PRO A 77 -3.00 9.47 18.36
N GLY A 78 -1.78 9.12 18.69
CA GLY A 78 -1.08 9.55 19.89
C GLY A 78 -0.03 10.62 19.54
N GLY A 79 1.02 10.65 20.35
CA GLY A 79 2.18 11.50 20.04
C GLY A 79 2.07 12.92 20.55
N ASP A 80 2.75 13.83 19.87
CA ASP A 80 2.95 15.23 20.28
C ASP A 80 2.03 16.23 19.55
N GLY A 81 1.08 15.75 18.74
CA GLY A 81 0.20 16.60 17.95
C GLY A 81 0.85 17.24 16.72
N SER A 82 2.07 16.84 16.35
CA SER A 82 2.82 17.43 15.22
C SER A 82 2.20 17.16 13.83
N ARG A 83 1.21 16.26 13.76
CA ARG A 83 0.50 15.89 12.52
C ARG A 83 -1.02 15.99 12.68
N PRO A 84 -1.60 17.21 12.62
CA PRO A 84 -3.04 17.41 12.79
C PRO A 84 -3.90 16.60 11.82
N GLY A 85 -3.46 16.41 10.56
CA GLY A 85 -4.20 15.64 9.56
C GLY A 85 -4.43 14.18 9.96
N ILE A 86 -3.57 13.58 10.79
CA ILE A 86 -3.81 12.23 11.33
C ILE A 86 -4.97 12.23 12.33
N VAL A 87 -5.07 13.29 13.16
CA VAL A 87 -6.22 13.47 14.07
C VAL A 87 -7.50 13.73 13.27
N GLU A 88 -7.42 14.53 12.21
CA GLU A 88 -8.55 14.75 11.30
C GLU A 88 -9.07 13.44 10.68
N MET A 89 -8.18 12.48 10.39
CA MET A 89 -8.56 11.16 9.87
C MET A 89 -9.32 10.34 10.90
N GLU A 90 -8.88 10.28 12.15
CA GLU A 90 -9.55 9.58 13.24
C GLU A 90 -10.93 10.17 13.52
N THR A 91 -11.05 11.48 13.51
CA THR A 91 -12.29 12.20 13.83
C THR A 91 -13.22 12.43 12.64
N PHE A 92 -12.86 11.99 11.44
CA PHE A 92 -13.58 12.25 10.18
C PHE A 92 -13.79 13.74 9.88
N SER A 93 -12.88 14.61 10.37
CA SER A 93 -12.93 16.06 10.17
C SER A 93 -11.99 16.56 9.05
N TYR A 94 -11.34 15.64 8.33
CA TYR A 94 -10.47 15.96 7.20
C TYR A 94 -11.23 16.69 6.08
N THR A 95 -10.49 17.50 5.35
CA THR A 95 -11.00 18.35 4.27
C THR A 95 -10.20 18.10 2.98
N PRO A 96 -10.62 18.61 1.82
CA PRO A 96 -9.83 18.57 0.60
C PRO A 96 -8.43 19.23 0.72
N ARG A 97 -8.17 19.97 1.81
CA ARG A 97 -6.90 20.67 2.08
C ARG A 97 -5.99 19.92 3.04
N THR A 98 -6.41 18.80 3.62
CA THR A 98 -5.58 17.95 4.48
C THR A 98 -4.35 17.47 3.72
N GLU A 99 -3.15 17.76 4.22
CA GLU A 99 -1.88 17.57 3.51
C GLU A 99 -1.61 16.12 3.14
N GLU A 100 -1.95 15.20 4.03
CA GLU A 100 -1.74 13.76 3.85
C GLU A 100 -2.47 13.22 2.61
N LEU A 101 -3.64 13.75 2.30
CA LEU A 101 -4.41 13.39 1.09
C LEU A 101 -3.66 13.81 -0.18
N ASN A 102 -3.15 15.04 -0.21
CA ASN A 102 -2.42 15.56 -1.37
C ASN A 102 -1.10 14.82 -1.59
N SER A 103 -0.35 14.59 -0.52
CA SER A 103 0.91 13.85 -0.58
C SER A 103 0.69 12.42 -1.10
N TYR A 104 -0.33 11.73 -0.59
CA TYR A 104 -0.65 10.36 -1.00
C TYR A 104 -1.13 10.28 -2.45
N TRP A 105 -2.00 11.19 -2.90
CA TRP A 105 -2.44 11.29 -4.29
C TRP A 105 -1.27 11.42 -5.25
N LYS A 106 -0.41 12.40 -5.02
CA LYS A 106 0.78 12.64 -5.87
C LYS A 106 1.72 11.46 -5.90
N LEU A 107 1.92 10.80 -4.76
CA LEU A 107 2.79 9.64 -4.66
C LEU A 107 2.31 8.48 -5.54
N GLN A 108 1.00 8.16 -5.49
CA GLN A 108 0.46 7.07 -6.29
C GLN A 108 0.51 7.39 -7.80
N PHE A 109 0.16 8.62 -8.20
CA PHE A 109 0.27 9.03 -9.60
C PHE A 109 1.71 9.10 -10.11
N LYS A 110 2.69 9.43 -9.24
CA LYS A 110 4.12 9.29 -9.56
C LYS A 110 4.44 7.83 -9.91
N GLY A 111 3.98 6.87 -9.12
CA GLY A 111 4.17 5.45 -9.40
C GLY A 111 3.54 5.01 -10.73
N ILE A 112 2.31 5.43 -11.00
CA ILE A 112 1.61 5.15 -12.27
C ILE A 112 2.38 5.73 -13.45
N THR A 113 2.88 6.96 -13.34
CA THR A 113 3.66 7.61 -14.40
C THR A 113 4.94 6.83 -14.71
N GLN A 114 5.67 6.36 -13.67
CA GLN A 114 6.85 5.52 -13.87
C GLN A 114 6.51 4.19 -14.55
N CYS A 115 5.42 3.53 -14.17
CA CYS A 115 4.96 2.31 -14.84
C CYS A 115 4.62 2.56 -16.32
N ASN A 116 3.90 3.64 -16.61
CA ASN A 116 3.56 4.01 -17.99
C ASN A 116 4.81 4.34 -18.81
N LEU A 117 5.80 5.01 -18.21
CA LEU A 117 7.08 5.31 -18.86
C LEU A 117 7.80 4.02 -19.29
N VAL A 118 7.82 3.01 -18.44
CA VAL A 118 8.36 1.69 -18.78
C VAL A 118 7.56 1.07 -19.92
N LEU A 119 6.23 0.99 -19.81
CA LEU A 119 5.37 0.29 -20.77
C LEU A 119 5.42 0.94 -22.18
N ASP A 120 5.50 2.25 -22.26
CA ASP A 120 5.54 2.99 -23.54
C ASP A 120 6.89 2.86 -24.26
N ASN A 121 7.99 2.63 -23.53
CA ASN A 121 9.33 2.67 -24.10
C ASN A 121 10.04 1.31 -24.19
N ILE A 122 9.70 0.35 -23.34
CA ILE A 122 10.38 -0.96 -23.26
C ILE A 122 10.40 -1.71 -24.60
N VAL A 123 9.40 -1.50 -25.45
CA VAL A 123 9.28 -2.14 -26.78
C VAL A 123 10.44 -1.78 -27.70
N LYS A 124 11.05 -0.59 -27.51
CA LYS A 124 12.16 -0.09 -28.32
C LYS A 124 13.51 -0.64 -27.86
N VAL A 125 13.60 -1.17 -26.64
CA VAL A 125 14.85 -1.64 -26.05
C VAL A 125 15.26 -2.97 -26.66
N ASN A 126 16.48 -3.07 -27.17
CA ASN A 126 17.06 -4.33 -27.61
C ASN A 126 17.59 -5.11 -26.41
N MET A 127 16.86 -6.14 -25.98
CA MET A 127 17.16 -6.96 -24.81
C MET A 127 16.53 -8.35 -24.95
N PRO A 128 16.95 -9.35 -24.16
CA PRO A 128 16.33 -10.67 -24.16
C PRO A 128 14.83 -10.62 -23.89
N GLU A 129 14.04 -11.35 -24.69
CA GLU A 129 12.57 -11.33 -24.59
C GLU A 129 12.05 -11.75 -23.21
N GLY A 130 12.71 -12.69 -22.53
CA GLY A 130 12.35 -13.10 -21.17
C GLY A 130 12.49 -11.95 -20.17
N SER A 131 13.61 -11.19 -20.20
CA SER A 131 13.82 -10.02 -19.35
C SER A 131 12.82 -8.91 -19.67
N LYS A 132 12.53 -8.70 -20.96
CA LYS A 132 11.56 -7.72 -21.44
C LYS A 132 10.16 -8.05 -20.90
N ASN A 133 9.72 -9.28 -21.06
CA ASN A 133 8.42 -9.76 -20.59
C ASN A 133 8.27 -9.65 -19.08
N GLN A 134 9.33 -9.96 -18.32
CA GLN A 134 9.35 -9.78 -16.88
C GLN A 134 9.15 -8.31 -16.50
N ILE A 135 9.89 -7.37 -17.08
CA ILE A 135 9.77 -5.93 -16.79
C ILE A 135 8.39 -5.40 -17.16
N ILE A 136 7.82 -5.83 -18.29
CA ILE A 136 6.43 -5.50 -18.67
C ILE A 136 5.45 -6.02 -17.62
N GLY A 137 5.60 -7.26 -17.18
CA GLY A 137 4.76 -7.86 -16.14
C GLY A 137 4.86 -7.11 -14.81
N GLU A 138 6.06 -6.71 -14.39
CA GLU A 138 6.27 -5.89 -13.20
C GLU A 138 5.58 -4.52 -13.32
N ALA A 139 5.75 -3.83 -14.44
CA ALA A 139 5.13 -2.52 -14.67
C ALA A 139 3.59 -2.58 -14.66
N LEU A 140 3.00 -3.62 -15.27
CA LEU A 140 1.55 -3.86 -15.25
C LEU A 140 1.05 -4.15 -13.84
N PHE A 141 1.73 -5.00 -13.07
CA PHE A 141 1.40 -5.29 -11.69
C PHE A 141 1.48 -4.05 -10.80
N LEU A 142 2.58 -3.29 -10.88
CA LEU A 142 2.78 -2.08 -10.08
C LEU A 142 1.74 -1.01 -10.40
N ARG A 143 1.44 -0.78 -11.70
CA ARG A 143 0.39 0.14 -12.12
C ARG A 143 -0.96 -0.26 -11.53
N SER A 144 -1.28 -1.54 -11.57
CA SER A 144 -2.49 -2.10 -10.98
C SER A 144 -2.54 -1.88 -9.48
N TYR A 145 -1.44 -2.08 -8.78
CA TYR A 145 -1.37 -1.89 -7.34
C TYR A 145 -1.54 -0.40 -6.96
N TYR A 146 -0.90 0.53 -7.67
CA TYR A 146 -1.09 1.97 -7.47
C TYR A 146 -2.55 2.40 -7.69
N TYR A 147 -3.18 1.93 -8.76
CA TYR A 147 -4.61 2.21 -9.00
C TYR A 147 -5.50 1.58 -7.94
N PHE A 148 -5.19 0.40 -7.46
CA PHE A 148 -5.92 -0.21 -6.35
C PHE A 148 -5.83 0.66 -5.08
N LEU A 149 -4.64 1.12 -4.71
CA LEU A 149 -4.42 2.01 -3.57
C LEU A 149 -5.16 3.35 -3.72
N LEU A 150 -5.12 3.95 -4.91
CA LEU A 150 -5.87 5.19 -5.19
C LEU A 150 -7.39 5.00 -5.04
N THR A 151 -7.92 3.93 -5.62
CA THR A 151 -9.36 3.68 -5.58
C THR A 151 -9.87 3.27 -4.20
N GLN A 152 -9.03 2.66 -3.37
CA GLN A 152 -9.39 2.41 -1.97
C GLN A 152 -9.60 3.73 -1.21
N VAL A 153 -8.75 4.73 -1.43
CA VAL A 153 -8.79 5.99 -0.72
C VAL A 153 -9.76 6.98 -1.38
N PHE A 154 -9.69 7.18 -2.69
CA PHE A 154 -10.40 8.27 -3.36
C PHE A 154 -11.61 7.84 -4.20
N GLY A 155 -11.85 6.54 -4.35
CA GLY A 155 -12.92 6.04 -5.22
C GLY A 155 -12.60 6.25 -6.70
N ASP A 156 -13.41 7.04 -7.40
CA ASP A 156 -13.21 7.39 -8.81
C ASP A 156 -11.99 8.32 -8.95
N VAL A 157 -11.08 8.00 -9.89
CA VAL A 157 -9.87 8.80 -10.16
C VAL A 157 -9.58 8.84 -11.66
N PRO A 158 -8.77 9.79 -12.18
CA PRO A 158 -8.32 9.77 -13.57
C PRO A 158 -7.55 8.49 -13.92
N LEU A 159 -7.82 7.93 -15.11
CA LEU A 159 -7.18 6.70 -15.58
C LEU A 159 -6.20 7.02 -16.72
N TYR A 160 -4.91 6.99 -16.41
CA TYR A 160 -3.83 7.18 -17.37
C TYR A 160 -3.13 5.84 -17.64
N LEU A 161 -3.21 5.36 -18.90
CA LEU A 161 -2.63 4.07 -19.31
C LEU A 161 -1.35 4.23 -20.14
N LYS A 162 -0.93 5.47 -20.37
CA LYS A 162 0.31 5.84 -21.07
C LYS A 162 0.87 7.13 -20.49
N VAL A 163 2.09 7.48 -20.84
CA VAL A 163 2.64 8.80 -20.53
C VAL A 163 1.78 9.85 -21.23
N THR A 164 1.31 10.80 -20.44
CA THR A 164 0.35 11.80 -20.91
C THR A 164 1.00 13.19 -20.82
N PRO A 165 1.07 13.94 -21.93
CA PRO A 165 1.59 15.30 -21.92
C PRO A 165 0.79 16.23 -20.99
N PRO A 166 1.41 17.28 -20.42
CA PRO A 166 0.76 18.15 -19.43
C PRO A 166 -0.55 18.81 -19.90
N ASP A 167 -0.67 19.14 -21.17
CA ASP A 167 -1.88 19.71 -21.79
C ASP A 167 -3.04 18.70 -21.90
N GLN A 168 -2.75 17.40 -21.85
CA GLN A 168 -3.73 16.31 -21.91
C GLN A 168 -4.05 15.67 -20.53
N LEU A 169 -3.45 16.18 -19.44
CA LEU A 169 -3.69 15.65 -18.09
C LEU A 169 -5.06 16.07 -17.51
N LYS A 170 -5.77 17.02 -18.14
CA LYS A 170 -7.05 17.55 -17.62
C LYS A 170 -8.24 16.69 -18.04
N ILE A 171 -8.26 15.41 -17.58
CA ILE A 171 -9.35 14.48 -17.85
C ILE A 171 -10.28 14.30 -16.64
N LYS A 172 -11.49 13.82 -16.90
CA LYS A 172 -12.46 13.46 -15.87
C LYS A 172 -12.02 12.21 -15.10
N LYS A 173 -12.59 11.98 -13.93
CA LYS A 173 -12.48 10.72 -13.20
C LYS A 173 -13.09 9.59 -14.04
N SER A 174 -12.41 8.44 -14.06
CA SER A 174 -12.99 7.16 -14.46
C SER A 174 -13.67 6.52 -13.27
N SER A 175 -14.72 5.75 -13.48
CA SER A 175 -15.40 5.07 -12.40
C SER A 175 -14.49 4.03 -11.74
N LYS A 176 -14.62 3.83 -10.44
CA LYS A 176 -13.95 2.77 -9.70
C LYS A 176 -14.15 1.40 -10.37
N ALA A 177 -15.34 1.14 -10.93
CA ALA A 177 -15.63 -0.10 -11.63
C ALA A 177 -14.78 -0.26 -12.91
N ASP A 178 -14.59 0.80 -13.71
CA ASP A 178 -13.77 0.74 -14.91
C ASP A 178 -12.29 0.60 -14.57
N ILE A 179 -11.83 1.26 -13.51
CA ILE A 179 -10.46 1.11 -13.02
C ILE A 179 -10.22 -0.33 -12.55
N TYR A 180 -11.15 -0.95 -11.84
CA TYR A 180 -11.02 -2.33 -11.38
C TYR A 180 -11.02 -3.34 -12.55
N LYS A 181 -11.78 -3.08 -13.63
CA LYS A 181 -11.67 -3.87 -14.88
C LYS A 181 -10.27 -3.74 -15.49
N GLN A 182 -9.71 -2.53 -15.51
CA GLN A 182 -8.35 -2.31 -16.02
C GLN A 182 -7.30 -3.03 -15.15
N ILE A 183 -7.42 -2.94 -13.82
CA ILE A 183 -6.54 -3.65 -12.89
C ILE A 183 -6.60 -5.17 -13.15
N SER A 184 -7.79 -5.74 -13.26
CA SER A 184 -7.95 -7.18 -13.54
C SER A 184 -7.27 -7.57 -14.86
N SER A 185 -7.46 -6.77 -15.91
CA SER A 185 -6.82 -6.99 -17.22
C SER A 185 -5.29 -6.92 -17.14
N ASP A 186 -4.76 -5.93 -16.43
CA ASP A 186 -3.30 -5.77 -16.26
C ASP A 186 -2.72 -6.91 -15.40
N CYS A 187 -3.41 -7.31 -14.33
CA CYS A 187 -2.99 -8.44 -13.49
C CYS A 187 -2.99 -9.77 -14.23
N ASP A 188 -3.99 -10.04 -15.08
CA ASP A 188 -4.03 -11.26 -15.89
C ASP A 188 -2.86 -11.32 -16.89
N LYS A 189 -2.54 -10.18 -17.54
CA LYS A 189 -1.36 -10.07 -18.40
C LYS A 189 -0.07 -10.26 -17.61
N ALA A 190 0.05 -9.57 -16.47
CA ALA A 190 1.21 -9.67 -15.59
C ALA A 190 1.44 -11.12 -15.12
N ALA A 191 0.39 -11.83 -14.71
CA ALA A 191 0.48 -13.24 -14.29
C ALA A 191 0.99 -14.18 -15.38
N ASN A 192 0.81 -13.84 -16.67
CA ASN A 192 1.31 -14.62 -17.79
C ASN A 192 2.78 -14.28 -18.12
N LEU A 193 3.26 -13.10 -17.77
CA LEU A 193 4.61 -12.61 -18.09
C LEU A 193 5.59 -12.79 -16.92
N LEU A 194 5.10 -12.75 -15.68
CA LEU A 194 5.92 -12.83 -14.49
C LEU A 194 6.37 -14.25 -14.16
N PRO A 195 7.59 -14.41 -13.64
CA PRO A 195 8.08 -15.70 -13.17
C PRO A 195 7.34 -16.16 -11.91
N LEU A 196 7.43 -17.45 -11.61
CA LEU A 196 6.89 -18.01 -10.37
C LEU A 196 7.67 -17.55 -9.14
N THR A 197 8.99 -17.49 -9.26
CA THR A 197 9.94 -17.06 -8.22
C THR A 197 11.08 -16.27 -8.84
N HIS A 198 11.78 -15.51 -8.04
CA HIS A 198 12.99 -14.80 -8.43
C HIS A 198 14.25 -15.42 -7.78
N ASN A 199 15.42 -15.18 -8.37
CA ASN A 199 16.69 -15.46 -7.74
C ASN A 199 16.98 -14.45 -6.61
N ALA A 200 18.00 -14.69 -5.82
CA ALA A 200 18.32 -13.87 -4.63
C ALA A 200 18.54 -12.37 -4.95
N SER A 201 19.13 -12.04 -6.13
CA SER A 201 19.40 -10.66 -6.52
C SER A 201 18.12 -9.88 -6.94
N ASN A 202 17.03 -10.59 -7.20
CA ASN A 202 15.75 -10.05 -7.63
C ASN A 202 14.63 -10.31 -6.60
N THR A 203 14.99 -10.70 -5.38
CA THR A 203 14.01 -10.90 -4.29
C THR A 203 13.19 -9.64 -4.07
N GLY A 204 11.89 -9.80 -3.85
CA GLY A 204 10.94 -8.69 -3.64
C GLY A 204 10.29 -8.14 -4.92
N ARG A 205 10.79 -8.50 -6.11
CA ARG A 205 10.10 -8.16 -7.35
C ARG A 205 8.78 -8.91 -7.48
N ALA A 206 7.85 -8.34 -8.21
CA ALA A 206 6.53 -8.94 -8.46
C ALA A 206 6.66 -10.33 -9.10
N THR A 207 5.84 -11.26 -8.63
CA THR A 207 5.75 -12.63 -9.14
C THR A 207 4.39 -12.92 -9.75
N LYS A 208 4.27 -14.03 -10.46
CA LYS A 208 2.98 -14.55 -10.93
C LYS A 208 1.95 -14.62 -9.79
N GLY A 209 2.37 -15.10 -8.62
CA GLY A 209 1.50 -15.19 -7.45
C GLY A 209 1.03 -13.83 -6.93
N ALA A 210 1.89 -12.82 -6.94
CA ALA A 210 1.54 -11.45 -6.56
C ALA A 210 0.45 -10.86 -7.49
N ALA A 211 0.59 -11.06 -8.81
CA ALA A 211 -0.39 -10.59 -9.79
C ALA A 211 -1.76 -11.29 -9.62
N LEU A 212 -1.77 -12.61 -9.45
CA LEU A 212 -3.00 -13.38 -9.18
C LEU A 212 -3.66 -12.95 -7.86
N ALA A 213 -2.87 -12.66 -6.83
CA ALA A 213 -3.37 -12.24 -5.53
C ALA A 213 -3.98 -10.83 -5.57
N LEU A 214 -3.39 -9.90 -6.32
CA LEU A 214 -4.00 -8.59 -6.51
C LEU A 214 -5.32 -8.70 -7.29
N ALA A 215 -5.40 -9.55 -8.32
CA ALA A 215 -6.64 -9.81 -9.04
C ALA A 215 -7.73 -10.41 -8.12
N ALA A 216 -7.37 -11.34 -7.22
CA ALA A 216 -8.28 -11.87 -6.20
C ALA A 216 -8.77 -10.76 -5.26
N LYS A 217 -7.85 -9.91 -4.78
CA LYS A 217 -8.17 -8.79 -3.87
C LYS A 217 -9.13 -7.80 -4.52
N VAL A 218 -8.89 -7.41 -5.75
CA VAL A 218 -9.79 -6.52 -6.51
C VAL A 218 -11.17 -7.15 -6.72
N SER A 219 -11.22 -8.43 -7.06
CA SER A 219 -12.49 -9.17 -7.20
C SER A 219 -13.30 -9.19 -5.89
N LEU A 220 -12.62 -9.29 -4.74
CA LEU A 220 -13.25 -9.20 -3.42
C LEU A 220 -13.90 -7.81 -3.19
N TYR A 221 -13.24 -6.73 -3.63
CA TYR A 221 -13.72 -5.37 -3.48
C TYR A 221 -14.89 -4.99 -4.39
N VAL A 222 -15.18 -5.82 -5.40
CA VAL A 222 -16.39 -5.69 -6.25
C VAL A 222 -17.41 -6.79 -5.96
N ASN A 223 -17.21 -7.59 -4.90
CA ASN A 223 -18.07 -8.71 -4.51
C ASN A 223 -18.22 -9.79 -5.61
N ASP A 224 -17.23 -9.91 -6.52
CA ASP A 224 -17.17 -11.01 -7.47
C ASP A 224 -16.51 -12.24 -6.82
N TYR A 225 -17.26 -12.89 -5.93
CA TYR A 225 -16.77 -14.02 -5.14
C TYR A 225 -16.39 -15.23 -5.99
N ASN A 226 -17.00 -15.40 -7.17
CA ASN A 226 -16.61 -16.46 -8.10
C ASN A 226 -15.19 -16.21 -8.65
N LYS A 227 -14.86 -14.97 -9.00
CA LYS A 227 -13.50 -14.60 -9.42
C LYS A 227 -12.50 -14.73 -8.27
N VAL A 228 -12.89 -14.38 -7.03
CA VAL A 228 -12.04 -14.63 -5.86
C VAL A 228 -11.65 -16.09 -5.78
N LEU A 229 -12.62 -17.02 -5.89
CA LEU A 229 -12.35 -18.46 -5.85
C LEU A 229 -11.50 -18.95 -7.04
N GLU A 230 -11.73 -18.41 -8.23
CA GLU A 230 -10.91 -18.71 -9.40
C GLU A 230 -9.43 -18.35 -9.16
N TYR A 231 -9.16 -17.12 -8.70
CA TYR A 231 -7.79 -16.66 -8.47
C TYR A 231 -7.13 -17.33 -7.25
N THR A 232 -7.84 -17.51 -6.14
CA THR A 232 -7.29 -18.22 -4.98
C THR A 232 -6.96 -19.68 -5.31
N SER A 233 -7.76 -20.34 -6.14
CA SER A 233 -7.45 -21.68 -6.66
C SER A 233 -6.18 -21.68 -7.52
N LYS A 234 -6.02 -20.69 -8.42
CA LYS A 234 -4.79 -20.54 -9.22
C LYS A 234 -3.56 -20.33 -8.34
N ILE A 235 -3.67 -19.51 -7.28
CA ILE A 235 -2.57 -19.28 -6.33
C ILE A 235 -2.21 -20.58 -5.61
N LYS A 236 -3.19 -21.32 -5.12
CA LYS A 236 -2.98 -22.62 -4.45
C LYS A 236 -2.30 -23.64 -5.38
N ALA A 237 -2.69 -23.65 -6.65
CA ALA A 237 -2.11 -24.54 -7.67
C ALA A 237 -0.62 -24.24 -7.97
N LEU A 238 -0.11 -23.05 -7.64
CA LEU A 238 1.31 -22.75 -7.76
C LEU A 238 2.18 -23.58 -6.81
N ASN A 239 1.61 -24.08 -5.71
CA ASN A 239 2.31 -24.84 -4.65
C ASN A 239 3.53 -24.10 -4.05
N THR A 240 3.56 -22.78 -4.14
CA THR A 240 4.69 -21.94 -3.68
C THR A 240 4.48 -21.44 -2.26
N TYR A 241 3.22 -21.16 -1.88
CA TYR A 241 2.89 -20.49 -0.64
C TYR A 241 2.34 -21.44 0.41
N LYS A 242 2.73 -21.18 1.67
CA LYS A 242 2.20 -21.85 2.87
C LYS A 242 2.37 -20.97 4.09
N LEU A 243 1.53 -21.13 5.10
CA LEU A 243 1.67 -20.43 6.37
C LEU A 243 3.01 -20.81 7.04
N VAL A 244 3.71 -19.81 7.59
CA VAL A 244 4.83 -20.06 8.51
C VAL A 244 4.31 -20.61 9.82
N LYS A 245 5.13 -21.37 10.52
CA LYS A 245 4.74 -21.97 11.81
C LYS A 245 4.61 -20.93 12.89
N ASP A 246 5.61 -20.07 13.02
CA ASP A 246 5.61 -18.98 13.98
C ASP A 246 5.07 -17.71 13.29
N TYR A 247 3.94 -17.21 13.77
CA TYR A 247 3.31 -15.99 13.26
C TYR A 247 4.25 -14.79 13.19
N ARG A 248 5.21 -14.70 14.13
CA ARG A 248 6.18 -13.60 14.21
C ARG A 248 7.10 -13.53 12.99
N GLU A 249 7.38 -14.66 12.34
CA GLU A 249 8.26 -14.72 11.19
C GLU A 249 7.84 -13.78 10.04
N ASN A 250 6.56 -13.43 9.98
CA ASN A 250 6.05 -12.46 9.00
C ASN A 250 6.52 -11.01 9.24
N PHE A 251 7.05 -10.70 10.43
CA PHE A 251 7.39 -9.34 10.87
C PHE A 251 8.81 -9.24 11.46
N MET A 252 9.67 -10.19 11.15
CA MET A 252 11.03 -10.25 11.67
C MET A 252 12.05 -10.09 10.54
N LYS A 253 13.10 -9.30 10.77
CA LYS A 253 14.19 -9.05 9.82
C LYS A 253 14.77 -10.32 9.19
N LEU A 254 14.99 -11.37 9.97
CA LEU A 254 15.68 -12.58 9.52
C LEU A 254 14.80 -13.57 8.76
N SER A 255 13.50 -13.31 8.67
CA SER A 255 12.54 -14.21 8.03
C SER A 255 11.69 -13.54 6.96
N GLN A 256 12.14 -12.42 6.44
CA GLN A 256 11.48 -11.70 5.34
C GLN A 256 11.47 -12.56 4.05
N ASN A 257 10.49 -12.29 3.19
CA ASN A 257 10.29 -13.04 1.95
C ASN A 257 10.14 -14.55 2.19
N ASN A 258 9.51 -14.94 3.29
CA ASN A 258 9.27 -16.32 3.67
C ASN A 258 8.16 -16.98 2.83
N THR A 259 7.82 -18.24 3.12
CA THR A 259 6.83 -18.99 2.36
C THR A 259 5.40 -18.49 2.49
N GLU A 260 5.07 -17.66 3.46
CA GLU A 260 3.77 -17.03 3.61
C GLU A 260 3.69 -15.70 2.85
N SER A 261 4.82 -15.10 2.55
CA SER A 261 4.90 -13.85 1.79
C SER A 261 4.52 -14.08 0.32
N VAL A 262 3.39 -13.55 -0.10
CA VAL A 262 3.02 -13.51 -1.53
C VAL A 262 3.69 -12.34 -2.22
N TRP A 263 3.77 -11.20 -1.53
CA TRP A 263 4.54 -10.05 -1.97
C TRP A 263 4.84 -9.10 -0.82
N GLU A 264 6.11 -8.66 -0.72
CA GLU A 264 6.58 -7.69 0.26
C GLU A 264 7.18 -6.47 -0.41
N ILE A 265 6.90 -5.29 0.14
CA ILE A 265 7.61 -4.06 -0.19
C ILE A 265 8.92 -4.08 0.61
N GLN A 266 10.04 -4.08 -0.12
CA GLN A 266 11.37 -4.25 0.44
C GLN A 266 11.88 -2.97 1.08
N HIS A 267 12.50 -3.09 2.26
CA HIS A 267 13.14 -2.01 2.99
C HIS A 267 14.54 -2.43 3.46
N THR A 268 15.44 -1.47 3.65
CA THR A 268 16.78 -1.71 4.18
C THR A 268 17.29 -0.48 4.91
N ASN A 269 18.07 -0.69 5.99
CA ASN A 269 18.65 0.35 6.82
C ASN A 269 20.11 0.69 6.43
N LEU A 270 20.36 0.88 5.15
CA LEU A 270 21.69 1.21 4.63
C LEU A 270 21.94 2.72 4.46
N GLU A 271 21.18 3.59 5.15
CA GLU A 271 21.24 5.06 5.04
C GLU A 271 21.00 5.61 3.63
N LEU A 272 20.33 4.82 2.77
CA LEU A 272 19.98 5.18 1.39
C LEU A 272 18.61 5.88 1.29
N GLY A 273 17.95 6.16 2.42
CA GLY A 273 16.61 6.73 2.45
C GLY A 273 15.51 5.77 1.98
N VAL A 274 15.75 4.46 2.04
CA VAL A 274 14.82 3.40 1.64
C VAL A 274 14.33 2.55 2.82
N GLY A 275 14.65 2.96 4.04
CA GLY A 275 14.22 2.30 5.27
C GLY A 275 12.72 2.44 5.54
N ASN A 276 12.19 1.52 6.36
CA ASN A 276 10.79 1.54 6.79
C ASN A 276 10.57 2.53 7.94
N PHE A 277 9.94 3.65 7.63
CA PHE A 277 9.66 4.71 8.59
C PHE A 277 8.46 4.40 9.51
N ILE A 278 7.69 3.35 9.25
CA ILE A 278 6.61 2.89 10.14
C ILE A 278 7.17 2.63 11.55
N ASN A 279 8.37 2.10 11.65
CA ASN A 279 9.04 1.92 12.94
C ASN A 279 9.07 3.23 13.76
N GLN A 280 9.38 4.36 13.13
CA GLN A 280 9.43 5.66 13.80
C GLN A 280 8.02 6.24 14.03
N TRP A 281 7.10 6.10 13.07
CA TRP A 281 5.75 6.66 13.20
C TRP A 281 4.96 5.98 14.31
N TRP A 282 5.10 4.66 14.49
CA TRP A 282 4.25 3.87 15.39
C TRP A 282 4.86 3.65 16.76
N ALA A 283 6.19 3.61 16.86
CA ALA A 283 6.84 3.44 18.15
C ALA A 283 6.45 4.56 19.12
N SER A 284 6.26 4.20 20.39
CA SER A 284 5.95 5.15 21.45
C SER A 284 6.99 6.28 21.52
N ILE A 285 6.59 7.48 21.91
CA ILE A 285 7.49 8.61 22.20
C ILE A 285 8.56 8.19 23.23
N LYS A 286 8.20 7.36 24.19
CA LYS A 286 9.14 6.82 25.19
C LYS A 286 10.16 5.84 24.59
N PHE A 287 9.89 5.37 23.39
CA PHE A 287 10.80 4.55 22.58
C PHE A 287 11.42 5.33 21.40
N LEU A 288 11.45 6.65 21.51
CA LEU A 288 11.99 7.58 20.50
C LEU A 288 11.21 7.60 19.18
N GLY A 289 9.98 7.06 19.14
CA GLY A 289 9.05 7.18 18.03
C GLY A 289 8.15 8.41 18.14
N TYR A 290 7.17 8.50 17.25
CA TYR A 290 6.16 9.58 17.25
C TYR A 290 4.83 9.15 17.90
N GLY A 291 4.57 7.85 18.05
CA GLY A 291 3.34 7.34 18.67
C GLY A 291 2.07 7.64 17.86
N PHE A 292 2.15 7.74 16.54
CA PHE A 292 1.02 8.16 15.69
C PHE A 292 -0.08 7.11 15.51
N ALA A 293 0.09 5.90 16.02
CA ALA A 293 -0.91 4.82 15.95
C ALA A 293 -0.94 4.05 17.27
N GLU A 294 -1.58 4.60 18.29
CA GLU A 294 -1.75 3.91 19.58
C GLU A 294 -2.93 2.93 19.49
N VAL A 295 -2.72 1.70 19.97
CA VAL A 295 -3.72 0.63 19.88
C VAL A 295 -4.92 0.91 20.76
N THR A 296 -6.15 0.74 20.25
CA THR A 296 -7.36 0.94 21.04
C THR A 296 -7.64 -0.22 22.00
N PRO A 297 -8.25 0.01 23.18
CA PRO A 297 -8.75 -1.05 24.04
C PRO A 297 -9.80 -1.93 23.33
N LEU A 298 -10.59 -1.35 22.42
CA LEU A 298 -11.57 -2.07 21.60
C LEU A 298 -10.88 -3.14 20.76
N TYR A 299 -9.78 -2.80 20.06
CA TYR A 299 -9.03 -3.77 19.27
C TYR A 299 -8.47 -4.91 20.13
N VAL A 300 -7.94 -4.60 21.32
CA VAL A 300 -7.45 -5.62 22.26
C VAL A 300 -8.56 -6.59 22.65
N SER A 301 -9.79 -6.10 22.84
CA SER A 301 -10.95 -6.92 23.24
C SER A 301 -11.46 -7.87 22.16
N VAL A 302 -11.02 -7.72 20.90
CA VAL A 302 -11.43 -8.62 19.80
C VAL A 302 -10.78 -10.00 19.93
N PHE A 303 -9.60 -10.07 20.55
CA PHE A 303 -8.87 -11.33 20.70
C PHE A 303 -9.58 -12.26 21.70
N GLU A 304 -9.69 -13.52 21.32
CA GLU A 304 -10.20 -14.55 22.22
C GLU A 304 -9.20 -14.82 23.36
N PRO A 305 -9.66 -15.34 24.50
CA PRO A 305 -8.77 -15.64 25.62
C PRO A 305 -7.58 -16.52 25.19
N ASN A 306 -6.37 -16.10 25.57
CA ASN A 306 -5.11 -16.76 25.27
C ASN A 306 -4.71 -16.81 23.77
N ASP A 307 -5.36 -16.04 22.90
CA ASP A 307 -4.92 -15.93 21.51
C ASP A 307 -3.46 -15.44 21.46
N PRO A 308 -2.52 -16.26 20.98
CA PRO A 308 -1.10 -15.93 21.03
C PRO A 308 -0.73 -14.72 20.15
N ARG A 309 -1.55 -14.40 19.15
CA ARG A 309 -1.30 -13.27 18.24
C ARG A 309 -1.40 -11.92 18.93
N LEU A 310 -2.18 -11.82 20.02
CA LEU A 310 -2.31 -10.57 20.78
C LEU A 310 -0.94 -10.06 21.22
N LYS A 311 -0.15 -10.86 21.89
CA LYS A 311 1.17 -10.47 22.39
C LYS A 311 2.20 -10.14 21.31
N PHE A 312 1.97 -10.58 20.05
CA PHE A 312 2.82 -10.29 18.91
C PHE A 312 2.37 -9.05 18.13
N THR A 313 1.13 -8.65 18.32
CA THR A 313 0.54 -7.48 17.67
C THR A 313 0.55 -6.25 18.58
N VAL A 314 0.34 -6.45 19.89
CA VAL A 314 0.13 -5.40 20.90
C VAL A 314 1.11 -5.54 22.04
N ALA A 315 1.71 -4.44 22.45
CA ALA A 315 2.50 -4.33 23.69
C ALA A 315 1.60 -3.92 24.85
N MET A 316 1.71 -4.65 25.98
CA MET A 316 0.96 -4.44 27.20
C MET A 316 1.93 -4.26 28.39
N ASN A 317 1.42 -3.76 29.50
CA ASN A 317 2.23 -3.49 30.70
C ASN A 317 3.07 -4.69 31.12
N ASN A 318 4.35 -4.45 31.36
CA ASN A 318 5.39 -5.41 31.69
C ASN A 318 5.85 -6.36 30.57
N ASP A 319 5.34 -6.19 29.33
CA ASP A 319 5.88 -6.94 28.19
C ASP A 319 7.32 -6.51 27.85
N PRO A 320 8.16 -7.43 27.37
CA PRO A 320 9.37 -7.05 26.66
C PRO A 320 9.02 -6.23 25.41
N TYR A 321 9.66 -5.06 25.25
CA TYR A 321 9.39 -4.16 24.14
C TYR A 321 10.70 -3.61 23.58
N PHE A 322 11.27 -4.32 22.61
CA PHE A 322 12.45 -3.92 21.84
C PHE A 322 13.62 -3.40 22.69
N GLY A 323 14.00 -4.17 23.71
CA GLY A 323 15.09 -3.83 24.65
C GLY A 323 14.66 -3.07 25.90
N LEU A 324 13.38 -2.72 26.02
CA LEU A 324 12.78 -2.11 27.21
C LEU A 324 11.71 -3.02 27.80
N ILE A 325 11.19 -2.64 28.96
CA ILE A 325 9.94 -3.18 29.52
C ILE A 325 8.84 -2.16 29.30
N TYR A 326 7.79 -2.57 28.60
CA TYR A 326 6.64 -1.70 28.30
C TYR A 326 5.93 -1.26 29.58
N LYS A 327 5.53 -0.01 29.63
CA LYS A 327 4.74 0.57 30.74
C LYS A 327 3.47 1.21 30.19
N ASN A 328 2.39 1.17 30.96
CA ASN A 328 1.11 1.83 30.61
C ASN A 328 1.29 3.30 30.21
N SER A 329 2.29 3.99 30.77
CA SER A 329 2.60 5.40 30.44
C SER A 329 3.27 5.60 29.08
N PHE A 330 3.50 4.53 28.31
CA PHE A 330 4.11 4.63 26.97
C PHE A 330 3.10 5.03 25.89
N SER A 331 1.82 4.91 26.19
CA SER A 331 0.71 5.27 25.29
C SER A 331 -0.45 5.83 26.13
N SER A 332 -1.27 6.71 25.54
CA SER A 332 -2.48 7.24 26.17
C SER A 332 -3.55 6.16 26.35
N THR A 333 -3.56 5.15 25.49
CA THR A 333 -4.46 3.98 25.55
C THR A 333 -3.95 2.85 26.43
N THR A 334 -2.72 2.96 26.96
CA THR A 334 -1.96 1.90 27.64
C THR A 334 -1.44 0.78 26.74
N TYR A 335 -1.65 0.86 25.42
CA TYR A 335 -1.27 -0.15 24.44
C TYR A 335 -0.51 0.48 23.27
N SER A 336 0.50 -0.22 22.73
CA SER A 336 1.22 0.20 21.53
C SER A 336 1.34 -0.94 20.52
N PRO A 337 1.48 -0.67 19.22
CA PRO A 337 1.71 -1.71 18.23
C PRO A 337 3.11 -2.33 18.39
N ARG A 338 3.27 -3.54 17.85
CA ARG A 338 4.53 -4.27 17.82
C ARG A 338 4.98 -4.65 16.41
N LYS A 339 4.04 -4.82 15.49
CA LYS A 339 4.39 -5.15 14.09
C LYS A 339 5.20 -4.03 13.47
N PHE A 340 6.16 -4.40 12.62
CA PHE A 340 7.08 -3.48 11.91
C PHE A 340 8.03 -2.67 12.81
N LEU A 341 8.08 -2.99 14.11
CA LEU A 341 9.00 -2.35 15.03
C LEU A 341 10.22 -3.24 15.29
N GLN A 342 11.35 -2.59 15.51
CA GLN A 342 12.62 -3.24 15.83
C GLN A 342 13.40 -2.42 16.88
N PRO A 343 14.37 -3.02 17.59
CA PRO A 343 15.17 -2.30 18.56
C PRO A 343 15.92 -1.13 17.93
N ASN A 344 15.97 0.01 18.61
CA ASN A 344 16.75 1.16 18.16
C ASN A 344 18.25 0.86 17.99
N SER A 345 18.77 -0.14 18.71
CA SER A 345 20.15 -0.60 18.58
C SER A 345 20.44 -1.29 17.24
N GLU A 346 19.42 -1.68 16.50
CA GLU A 346 19.53 -2.30 15.16
C GLU A 346 19.40 -1.28 14.03
N LEU A 347 19.09 -0.02 14.35
CA LEU A 347 18.90 1.04 13.37
C LEU A 347 20.19 1.85 13.21
N THR A 348 20.58 2.15 11.98
CA THR A 348 21.66 3.11 11.69
C THR A 348 21.21 4.54 11.98
N GLN A 349 19.94 4.83 11.70
CA GLN A 349 19.26 6.07 12.08
C GLN A 349 17.77 5.78 12.37
N LYS A 350 17.14 6.64 13.17
CA LYS A 350 15.77 6.43 13.71
C LYS A 350 14.72 6.05 12.67
N ALA A 351 14.81 6.58 11.47
CA ALA A 351 13.81 6.45 10.42
C ALA A 351 14.11 5.32 9.43
N ASP A 352 15.16 4.55 9.66
CA ASP A 352 15.70 3.64 8.65
C ASP A 352 15.51 2.17 9.08
N GLY A 353 14.27 1.78 9.40
CA GLY A 353 13.92 0.41 9.70
C GLY A 353 14.11 -0.52 8.50
N ASP A 354 14.48 -1.78 8.75
CA ASP A 354 14.73 -2.77 7.71
C ASP A 354 13.75 -3.96 7.73
N ILE A 355 12.61 -3.79 8.37
CA ILE A 355 11.50 -4.74 8.29
C ILE A 355 10.64 -4.40 7.08
N ASN A 356 10.50 -5.35 6.16
CA ASN A 356 9.65 -5.22 4.99
C ASN A 356 8.18 -5.07 5.38
N TYR A 357 7.38 -4.49 4.48
CA TYR A 357 5.94 -4.53 4.59
C TYR A 357 5.35 -5.67 3.73
N PRO A 358 4.82 -6.75 4.34
CA PRO A 358 4.14 -7.82 3.60
C PRO A 358 2.79 -7.34 3.11
N ALA A 359 2.76 -6.79 1.91
CA ALA A 359 1.57 -6.20 1.29
C ALA A 359 0.47 -7.22 1.00
N ILE A 360 0.85 -8.48 0.77
CA ILE A 360 -0.06 -9.62 0.62
C ILE A 360 0.58 -10.85 1.25
N ARG A 361 -0.10 -11.46 2.22
CA ARG A 361 0.28 -12.72 2.85
C ARG A 361 -0.67 -13.86 2.47
N TYR A 362 -0.18 -15.09 2.49
CA TYR A 362 -0.99 -16.25 2.15
C TYR A 362 -2.15 -16.48 3.14
N ALA A 363 -2.00 -16.09 4.41
CA ALA A 363 -3.11 -16.05 5.36
C ALA A 363 -4.27 -15.17 4.86
N GLU A 364 -3.96 -14.02 4.27
CA GLU A 364 -4.99 -13.14 3.70
C GLU A 364 -5.70 -13.80 2.51
N VAL A 365 -4.96 -14.50 1.65
CA VAL A 365 -5.54 -15.27 0.51
C VAL A 365 -6.50 -16.34 1.00
N LEU A 366 -6.16 -17.08 2.06
CA LEU A 366 -7.04 -18.08 2.66
C LEU A 366 -8.31 -17.45 3.26
N LEU A 367 -8.19 -16.29 3.87
CA LEU A 367 -9.35 -15.58 4.43
C LEU A 367 -10.25 -14.98 3.34
N TRP A 368 -9.71 -14.58 2.18
CA TRP A 368 -10.52 -14.22 1.01
C TRP A 368 -11.30 -15.42 0.47
N GLU A 369 -10.66 -16.59 0.38
CA GLU A 369 -11.33 -17.84 -0.03
C GLU A 369 -12.46 -18.18 0.92
N ALA A 370 -12.21 -18.12 2.24
CA ALA A 370 -13.23 -18.38 3.24
C ALA A 370 -14.41 -17.39 3.14
N GLU A 371 -14.13 -16.10 3.01
CA GLU A 371 -15.15 -15.06 2.86
C GLU A 371 -15.98 -15.29 1.59
N ALA A 372 -15.34 -15.54 0.45
CA ALA A 372 -16.04 -15.80 -0.81
C ALA A 372 -16.94 -17.04 -0.75
N LEU A 373 -16.48 -18.09 -0.12
CA LEU A 373 -17.28 -19.32 0.07
C LEU A 373 -18.49 -19.05 0.96
N ILE A 374 -18.34 -18.29 2.04
CA ILE A 374 -19.45 -17.90 2.92
C ILE A 374 -20.49 -17.08 2.14
N GLU A 375 -20.06 -16.08 1.38
CA GLU A 375 -20.97 -15.21 0.63
C GLU A 375 -21.69 -15.94 -0.50
N LEU A 376 -21.07 -16.98 -1.08
CA LEU A 376 -21.70 -17.88 -2.08
C LEU A 376 -22.56 -19.00 -1.48
N GLY A 377 -22.76 -19.04 -0.16
CA GLY A 377 -23.57 -20.07 0.49
C GLY A 377 -22.88 -21.45 0.59
N ARG A 378 -21.55 -21.52 0.43
CA ARG A 378 -20.74 -22.75 0.50
C ARG A 378 -20.07 -22.91 1.87
N MET A 379 -20.87 -22.84 2.94
CA MET A 379 -20.40 -22.75 4.32
C MET A 379 -19.51 -23.91 4.75
N GLN A 380 -19.82 -25.15 4.34
CA GLN A 380 -19.01 -26.31 4.72
C GLN A 380 -17.59 -26.25 4.14
N GLU A 381 -17.45 -25.72 2.92
CA GLU A 381 -16.16 -25.55 2.28
C GLU A 381 -15.34 -24.38 2.88
N ALA A 382 -16.02 -23.36 3.39
CA ALA A 382 -15.38 -22.20 4.03
C ALA A 382 -14.64 -22.55 5.33
N LEU A 383 -15.03 -23.65 5.98
CA LEU A 383 -14.40 -24.07 7.25
C LEU A 383 -12.91 -24.40 7.07
N ALA A 384 -12.52 -25.01 5.95
CA ALA A 384 -11.15 -25.48 5.73
C ALA A 384 -10.14 -24.31 5.65
N PRO A 385 -10.29 -23.29 4.77
CA PRO A 385 -9.36 -22.18 4.71
C PRO A 385 -9.36 -21.34 5.99
N LEU A 386 -10.51 -21.13 6.63
CA LEU A 386 -10.63 -20.43 7.91
C LEU A 386 -9.89 -21.17 9.02
N GLU A 387 -10.10 -22.48 9.14
CA GLU A 387 -9.44 -23.32 10.14
C GLU A 387 -7.92 -23.41 9.91
N THR A 388 -7.45 -23.39 8.69
CA THR A 388 -6.02 -23.39 8.40
C THR A 388 -5.31 -22.21 9.08
N VAL A 389 -5.85 -21.00 9.01
CA VAL A 389 -5.30 -19.81 9.68
C VAL A 389 -5.41 -19.94 11.19
N ARG A 390 -6.60 -20.30 11.67
CA ARG A 390 -6.91 -20.41 13.10
C ARG A 390 -6.10 -21.51 13.81
N ALA A 391 -5.91 -22.66 13.15
CA ALA A 391 -5.10 -23.77 13.68
C ALA A 391 -3.63 -23.40 13.81
N ARG A 392 -3.05 -22.63 12.86
CA ARG A 392 -1.70 -22.13 12.97
C ARG A 392 -1.54 -21.25 14.23
N ALA A 393 -2.47 -20.33 14.48
CA ALA A 393 -2.44 -19.49 15.67
C ALA A 393 -2.56 -20.33 16.95
N ARG A 394 -3.52 -21.27 17.00
CA ARG A 394 -3.72 -22.19 18.13
C ARG A 394 -2.47 -23.00 18.44
N ALA A 395 -1.72 -23.44 17.43
CA ALA A 395 -0.51 -24.25 17.61
C ALA A 395 0.63 -23.50 18.31
N GLN A 396 0.53 -22.19 18.51
CA GLN A 396 1.57 -21.37 19.16
C GLN A 396 1.34 -21.18 20.66
N THR A 397 0.37 -21.84 21.25
CA THR A 397 0.12 -21.84 22.69
C THR A 397 -0.10 -23.26 23.20
N ALA A 398 0.38 -23.53 24.41
CA ALA A 398 0.14 -24.79 25.13
C ALA A 398 -1.14 -24.75 25.98
N VAL A 399 -1.86 -23.62 26.01
CA VAL A 399 -3.08 -23.47 26.81
C VAL A 399 -4.23 -24.25 26.16
N PRO A 400 -4.77 -25.30 26.80
CA PRO A 400 -5.87 -26.08 26.25
C PRO A 400 -7.11 -25.24 25.99
N GLY A 401 -7.85 -25.57 24.94
CA GLY A 401 -9.11 -24.88 24.61
C GLY A 401 -8.95 -23.50 23.95
N THR A 402 -7.71 -23.05 23.71
CA THR A 402 -7.47 -21.79 22.98
C THR A 402 -7.92 -21.93 21.53
N LEU A 403 -8.65 -20.92 21.04
CA LEU A 403 -9.08 -20.81 19.64
C LEU A 403 -9.72 -22.12 19.12
N PRO A 404 -10.82 -22.61 19.70
CA PRO A 404 -11.44 -23.86 19.26
C PRO A 404 -11.84 -23.78 17.79
N ALA A 405 -11.86 -24.92 17.09
CA ALA A 405 -12.29 -24.99 15.70
C ALA A 405 -13.73 -24.47 15.55
N ILE A 406 -13.98 -23.73 14.48
CA ILE A 406 -15.32 -23.25 14.15
C ILE A 406 -16.04 -24.38 13.39
N THR A 407 -17.17 -24.83 13.92
CA THR A 407 -17.97 -25.94 13.38
C THR A 407 -19.33 -25.50 12.85
N SER A 408 -19.73 -24.26 13.11
CA SER A 408 -21.00 -23.72 12.64
C SER A 408 -21.04 -23.64 11.11
N THR A 409 -22.18 -23.97 10.54
CA THR A 409 -22.48 -23.75 9.11
C THR A 409 -23.55 -22.68 8.90
N ASN A 410 -23.86 -21.92 9.95
CA ASN A 410 -24.71 -20.74 9.83
C ASN A 410 -23.93 -19.60 9.17
N GLN A 411 -24.46 -19.03 8.08
CA GLN A 411 -23.78 -18.00 7.29
C GLN A 411 -23.46 -16.74 8.12
N VAL A 412 -24.38 -16.29 8.96
CA VAL A 412 -24.19 -15.08 9.79
C VAL A 412 -23.05 -15.32 10.79
N THR A 413 -23.05 -16.46 11.45
CA THR A 413 -22.00 -16.86 12.40
C THR A 413 -20.63 -16.95 11.71
N LEU A 414 -20.57 -17.59 10.53
CA LEU A 414 -19.31 -17.71 9.78
C LEU A 414 -18.81 -16.35 9.25
N ARG A 415 -19.71 -15.48 8.81
CA ARG A 415 -19.35 -14.12 8.40
C ARG A 415 -18.72 -13.33 9.56
N GLN A 416 -19.29 -13.44 10.76
CA GLN A 416 -18.69 -12.83 11.96
C GLN A 416 -17.33 -13.46 12.29
N ALA A 417 -17.22 -14.77 12.16
CA ALA A 417 -16.00 -15.51 12.46
C ALA A 417 -14.85 -15.11 11.50
N VAL A 418 -15.09 -15.08 10.17
CA VAL A 418 -14.05 -14.70 9.21
C VAL A 418 -13.64 -13.22 9.36
N ARG A 419 -14.57 -12.33 9.68
CA ARG A 419 -14.28 -10.92 9.96
C ARG A 419 -13.41 -10.75 11.21
N ARG A 420 -13.72 -11.49 12.29
CA ARG A 420 -12.90 -11.52 13.51
C ARG A 420 -11.52 -12.11 13.21
N GLU A 421 -11.45 -13.23 12.50
CA GLU A 421 -10.19 -13.87 12.15
C GLU A 421 -9.30 -12.93 11.32
N ARG A 422 -9.88 -12.20 10.34
CA ARG A 422 -9.14 -11.16 9.61
C ARG A 422 -8.61 -10.06 10.52
N GLN A 423 -9.42 -9.58 11.46
CA GLN A 423 -9.03 -8.51 12.36
C GLN A 423 -7.90 -8.93 13.32
N THR A 424 -7.91 -10.15 13.84
CA THR A 424 -6.88 -10.66 14.76
C THR A 424 -5.62 -11.11 14.01
N GLU A 425 -5.76 -11.68 12.82
CA GLU A 425 -4.65 -12.15 11.99
C GLU A 425 -3.91 -10.99 11.30
N LEU A 426 -4.67 -10.07 10.70
CA LEU A 426 -4.15 -9.01 9.83
C LEU A 426 -4.16 -7.62 10.50
N GLY A 427 -4.44 -7.52 11.79
CA GLY A 427 -4.44 -6.23 12.49
C GLY A 427 -3.09 -5.54 12.39
N PHE A 428 -3.11 -4.24 12.17
CA PHE A 428 -1.93 -3.42 11.91
C PHE A 428 -1.16 -3.80 10.63
N GLU A 429 -1.87 -4.38 9.63
CA GLU A 429 -1.32 -4.66 8.30
C GLU A 429 -2.02 -3.84 7.20
N LEU A 430 -2.57 -2.71 7.55
CA LEU A 430 -3.12 -1.66 6.69
C LEU A 430 -4.39 -2.09 5.91
N HIS A 431 -5.32 -2.77 6.61
CA HIS A 431 -6.56 -3.26 6.00
C HIS A 431 -7.84 -2.76 6.68
N ARG A 432 -7.79 -2.40 7.97
CA ARG A 432 -8.97 -2.35 8.82
C ARG A 432 -10.08 -1.42 8.34
N PHE A 433 -9.79 -0.15 8.06
CA PHE A 433 -10.79 0.81 7.58
C PHE A 433 -11.46 0.34 6.29
N PHE A 434 -10.66 -0.12 5.34
CA PHE A 434 -11.17 -0.57 4.04
C PHE A 434 -12.02 -1.84 4.16
N ASP A 435 -11.73 -2.73 5.11
CA ASP A 435 -12.56 -3.90 5.42
C ASP A 435 -13.92 -3.47 5.99
N LEU A 436 -13.96 -2.51 6.93
CA LEU A 436 -15.20 -1.98 7.49
C LEU A 436 -16.09 -1.34 6.43
N VAL A 437 -15.49 -0.56 5.52
CA VAL A 437 -16.20 0.09 4.42
C VAL A 437 -16.76 -0.93 3.43
N ARG A 438 -15.94 -1.88 2.95
CA ARG A 438 -16.42 -2.88 1.96
C ARG A 438 -17.44 -3.85 2.53
N TRP A 439 -17.42 -4.11 3.84
CA TRP A 439 -18.45 -4.91 4.52
C TRP A 439 -19.73 -4.13 4.83
N GLY A 440 -19.72 -2.81 4.60
CA GLY A 440 -20.87 -1.92 4.85
C GLY A 440 -21.20 -1.74 6.34
N ILE A 441 -20.23 -1.94 7.24
CA ILE A 441 -20.40 -1.84 8.70
C ILE A 441 -19.62 -0.67 9.32
N ALA A 442 -19.10 0.23 8.51
CA ALA A 442 -18.34 1.38 9.00
C ALA A 442 -19.18 2.33 9.87
N VAL A 443 -20.47 2.51 9.53
CA VAL A 443 -21.41 3.36 10.32
C VAL A 443 -21.56 2.87 11.74
N GLU A 444 -21.68 1.57 11.92
CA GLU A 444 -21.88 0.95 13.24
C GLU A 444 -20.56 0.83 14.02
N SER A 445 -19.43 0.82 13.31
CA SER A 445 -18.11 0.56 13.90
C SER A 445 -17.33 1.82 14.24
N LEU A 446 -17.57 2.94 13.52
CA LEU A 446 -16.71 4.13 13.55
C LEU A 446 -17.52 5.37 13.98
N PRO A 447 -17.29 5.91 15.19
CA PRO A 447 -17.88 7.16 15.60
C PRO A 447 -17.54 8.31 14.63
N GLY A 448 -18.54 9.07 14.21
CA GLY A 448 -18.35 10.17 13.27
C GLY A 448 -18.40 9.80 11.80
N PHE A 449 -18.39 8.51 11.45
CA PHE A 449 -18.52 8.07 10.05
C PHE A 449 -19.91 8.44 9.49
N GLN A 450 -19.93 9.08 8.33
CA GLN A 450 -21.15 9.47 7.62
C GLN A 450 -21.27 8.66 6.33
N LYS A 451 -22.33 7.85 6.22
CA LYS A 451 -22.64 7.07 5.02
C LYS A 451 -22.92 8.01 3.83
N GLY A 452 -22.37 7.65 2.68
CA GLY A 452 -22.46 8.44 1.45
C GLY A 452 -21.40 9.55 1.37
N LYS A 453 -20.53 9.66 2.34
CA LYS A 453 -19.42 10.60 2.36
C LYS A 453 -18.08 9.90 2.65
N HIS A 454 -17.98 9.25 3.80
CA HIS A 454 -16.70 8.78 4.32
C HIS A 454 -16.28 7.39 3.81
N GLU A 455 -17.03 6.78 2.88
CA GLU A 455 -16.59 5.57 2.16
C GLU A 455 -15.36 5.83 1.29
N VAL A 456 -15.14 7.10 0.95
CA VAL A 456 -13.95 7.59 0.23
C VAL A 456 -13.52 8.93 0.82
N PHE A 457 -12.25 9.26 0.66
CA PHE A 457 -11.72 10.56 1.06
C PHE A 457 -11.92 11.61 -0.05
N PRO A 458 -11.87 12.90 0.29
CA PRO A 458 -12.01 13.96 -0.72
C PRO A 458 -10.81 13.99 -1.67
N ILE A 459 -11.08 14.34 -2.91
CA ILE A 459 -10.02 14.68 -3.87
C ILE A 459 -9.27 15.92 -3.36
N PRO A 460 -7.94 15.94 -3.36
CA PRO A 460 -7.17 17.08 -2.89
C PRO A 460 -7.53 18.37 -3.64
N GLN A 461 -7.71 19.47 -2.91
CA GLN A 461 -8.12 20.75 -3.50
C GLN A 461 -7.14 21.23 -4.57
N THR A 462 -5.84 21.03 -4.35
CA THR A 462 -4.81 21.41 -5.33
C THR A 462 -4.98 20.72 -6.67
N GLU A 463 -5.45 19.48 -6.69
CA GLU A 463 -5.66 18.72 -7.92
C GLU A 463 -6.93 19.19 -8.67
N ILE A 464 -7.96 19.56 -7.92
CA ILE A 464 -9.18 20.18 -8.49
C ILE A 464 -8.86 21.55 -9.11
N ASP A 465 -8.07 22.36 -8.41
CA ASP A 465 -7.66 23.69 -8.88
C ASP A 465 -6.82 23.60 -10.17
N LEU A 466 -6.00 22.55 -10.31
CA LEU A 466 -5.20 22.27 -11.52
C LEU A 466 -6.00 21.67 -12.67
N ASN A 467 -7.05 20.90 -12.36
CA ASN A 467 -7.89 20.22 -13.35
C ASN A 467 -9.38 20.50 -13.13
N PRO A 468 -9.97 21.52 -13.80
CA PRO A 468 -11.38 21.84 -13.64
C PRO A 468 -12.36 20.73 -14.07
N SER A 469 -11.90 19.70 -14.78
CA SER A 469 -12.70 18.51 -15.12
C SER A 469 -12.79 17.50 -13.99
N LEU A 470 -12.01 17.68 -12.93
CA LEU A 470 -11.92 16.79 -11.78
C LEU A 470 -12.94 17.23 -10.72
N LEU A 471 -14.11 16.61 -10.72
CA LEU A 471 -15.16 16.90 -9.74
C LEU A 471 -14.83 16.26 -8.38
N GLN A 472 -15.19 16.98 -7.30
CA GLN A 472 -15.05 16.50 -5.94
C GLN A 472 -15.87 15.21 -5.69
N ASN A 473 -15.52 14.45 -4.68
CA ASN A 473 -16.32 13.32 -4.19
C ASN A 473 -17.59 13.84 -3.48
N PRO A 474 -18.68 13.06 -3.47
CA PRO A 474 -19.94 13.50 -2.87
C PRO A 474 -19.79 13.96 -1.43
N ASN A 475 -20.50 15.03 -1.07
CA ASN A 475 -20.61 15.59 0.27
C ASN A 475 -19.33 16.22 0.87
N TYR A 476 -18.33 16.54 0.00
CA TYR A 476 -17.13 17.29 0.37
C TYR A 476 -17.08 18.69 -0.24
#